data_0222575bb409917887a42175b6eb65b8
#
_entry.id   0222575bb409917887a42175b6eb65b8
#
_cell.length_a   1.000
_cell.length_b   1.000
_cell.length_c   1.000
_cell.angle_alpha   90.00
_cell.angle_beta   90.00
_cell.angle_gamma   90.00
#
_symmetry.space_group_name_H-M   'P 1'
#
loop_
_entity.id
_entity.type
_entity.pdbx_description
1 polymer ?
#
loop_
_entity_poly.entity_id
_entity_poly.type
_entity_poly.pdbx_seq_one_letter_code
_entity_poly.pdbx_strand_id
1 'polypeptide(L)'
;AVDSSRPFPLIRNKTLNIAALLQKKSGEEDLEFAMVQVPSVLPRIVEIPADRKSGRSVILLEEIIERNIGSMFLNYNVVAYSPFRIMRNADLTIDEEEAVDLLEEIQKQLKKRQWGEAIRLEIDEKMDKSLLKILKRELSISSGDIYEIGGPLDLTFLMKMYGLEGFEHLKAPKYVPQRVPALMNEDDIFTNIRKGDILLHHPYETFGPVVNFVKSAAKDPDVLAIKQTLYRVSGNSPIIAALAEAADNGKQVSVLVELKARFDEENNINWAKKLEKAGCHVIYGLVGLKTHSKITLVVRREEDGIRRYVHLGTGNYNDSTAKLYTDLGLMTCNPQIGEDATAVFNMLSGYSEPLHWNKLVVAPIWLRNRFLKMIRRETQNALKKKPAHIMAKMNSLCDKEIAAALYE
;
A
#
# COMPACT_ATOMS: atom_id res chain seq x y z
N ALA A 1 23.59 -2.64 28.07
CA ALA A 1 23.95 -4.02 28.33
C ALA A 1 22.75 -4.78 28.91
N VAL A 2 22.68 -6.06 28.68
CA VAL A 2 21.65 -6.96 29.21
C VAL A 2 22.31 -7.78 30.32
N ASP A 3 21.77 -7.67 31.51
CA ASP A 3 22.20 -8.43 32.68
C ASP A 3 20.98 -9.01 33.43
N SER A 4 21.19 -9.65 34.57
CA SER A 4 20.11 -10.25 35.37
C SER A 4 19.05 -9.24 35.84
N SER A 5 19.37 -7.94 35.84
CA SER A 5 18.47 -6.85 36.24
C SER A 5 17.85 -6.13 35.02
N ARG A 6 18.33 -6.39 33.82
CA ARG A 6 17.88 -5.75 32.56
C ARG A 6 17.55 -6.81 31.54
N PRO A 7 16.27 -7.11 31.34
CA PRO A 7 15.85 -8.12 30.38
C PRO A 7 16.25 -7.76 28.94
N PHE A 8 16.26 -8.74 28.06
CA PHE A 8 16.55 -8.57 26.65
C PHE A 8 15.63 -7.47 26.05
N PRO A 9 16.19 -6.47 25.33
CA PRO A 9 15.42 -5.33 24.86
C PRO A 9 14.43 -5.74 23.79
N LEU A 10 13.28 -5.08 23.78
CA LEU A 10 12.32 -5.22 22.69
C LEU A 10 12.89 -4.64 21.40
N ILE A 11 13.08 -5.49 20.41
CA ILE A 11 13.51 -5.07 19.07
C ILE A 11 12.27 -4.84 18.21
N ARG A 12 12.13 -3.62 17.69
CA ARG A 12 11.02 -3.25 16.82
C ARG A 12 11.15 -3.90 15.45
N ASN A 13 10.01 -4.18 14.84
CA ASN A 13 9.94 -4.76 13.50
C ASN A 13 10.71 -3.91 12.47
N LYS A 14 11.57 -4.55 11.70
CA LYS A 14 12.37 -3.97 10.59
C LYS A 14 13.39 -2.89 10.99
N THR A 15 13.64 -2.66 12.27
CA THR A 15 14.71 -1.74 12.68
C THR A 15 16.08 -2.38 12.45
N LEU A 16 17.04 -1.57 12.01
CA LEU A 16 18.45 -1.94 11.93
C LEU A 16 19.10 -1.71 13.30
N ASN A 17 19.83 -2.70 13.79
CA ASN A 17 20.44 -2.68 15.10
C ASN A 17 21.87 -3.24 15.01
N ILE A 18 22.71 -2.88 15.96
CA ILE A 18 24.04 -3.43 16.14
C ILE A 18 24.04 -4.18 17.46
N ALA A 19 24.29 -5.48 17.41
CA ALA A 19 24.54 -6.31 18.58
C ALA A 19 26.00 -6.18 18.99
N ALA A 20 26.29 -6.20 20.29
CA ALA A 20 27.63 -6.16 20.83
C ALA A 20 27.81 -7.13 22.00
N LEU A 21 28.97 -7.78 22.09
CA LEU A 21 29.45 -8.51 23.26
C LEU A 21 30.40 -7.61 24.03
N LEU A 22 30.12 -7.42 25.29
CA LEU A 22 30.83 -6.53 26.17
C LEU A 22 31.49 -7.33 27.29
N GLN A 23 32.73 -7.00 27.63
CA GLN A 23 33.45 -7.49 28.79
C GLN A 23 33.74 -6.33 29.74
N LYS A 24 33.45 -6.48 31.03
CA LYS A 24 33.75 -5.46 32.02
C LYS A 24 35.24 -5.20 32.14
N LYS A 25 35.63 -3.95 32.20
CA LYS A 25 37.04 -3.56 32.45
C LYS A 25 37.55 -3.94 33.84
N SER A 26 36.65 -4.30 34.78
CA SER A 26 36.97 -4.78 36.12
C SER A 26 37.56 -6.19 36.17
N GLY A 27 37.69 -6.89 35.04
CA GLY A 27 38.34 -8.21 34.95
C GLY A 27 37.40 -9.39 35.14
N GLU A 28 36.10 -9.21 35.20
CA GLU A 28 35.14 -10.31 35.14
C GLU A 28 35.17 -10.99 33.78
N GLU A 29 35.19 -12.31 33.73
CA GLU A 29 35.23 -13.08 32.48
C GLU A 29 33.86 -13.14 31.76
N ASP A 30 32.79 -12.79 32.48
CA ASP A 30 31.43 -12.86 31.92
C ASP A 30 31.19 -11.84 30.82
N LEU A 31 30.67 -12.34 29.69
CA LEU A 31 30.29 -11.53 28.55
C LEU A 31 28.84 -11.06 28.67
N GLU A 32 28.61 -9.78 28.55
CA GLU A 32 27.30 -9.18 28.55
C GLU A 32 26.86 -8.84 27.10
N PHE A 33 25.58 -9.02 26.80
CA PHE A 33 25.00 -8.59 25.54
C PHE A 33 24.55 -7.14 25.62
N ALA A 34 24.83 -6.39 24.58
CA ALA A 34 24.28 -5.05 24.40
C ALA A 34 23.74 -4.86 22.97
N MET A 35 22.91 -3.87 22.82
CA MET A 35 22.34 -3.49 21.51
C MET A 35 22.33 -1.99 21.35
N VAL A 36 22.66 -1.54 20.14
CA VAL A 36 22.52 -0.14 19.70
C VAL A 36 21.58 -0.12 18.50
N GLN A 37 20.46 0.56 18.64
CA GLN A 37 19.57 0.77 17.48
C GLN A 37 20.14 1.87 16.58
N VAL A 38 20.22 1.61 15.28
CA VAL A 38 20.56 2.64 14.29
C VAL A 38 19.38 3.62 14.18
N PRO A 39 19.56 4.91 14.52
CA PRO A 39 18.46 5.86 14.63
C PRO A 39 17.91 6.24 13.24
N SER A 40 16.64 5.95 12.99
CA SER A 40 15.97 6.26 11.72
C SER A 40 15.72 7.78 11.50
N VAL A 41 15.86 8.59 12.55
CA VAL A 41 15.73 10.06 12.47
C VAL A 41 16.95 10.73 11.85
N LEU A 42 18.10 10.04 11.81
CA LEU A 42 19.30 10.53 11.15
C LEU A 42 19.38 10.00 9.70
N PRO A 43 20.04 10.75 8.80
CA PRO A 43 20.33 10.26 7.46
C PRO A 43 21.20 9.01 7.53
N ARG A 44 20.75 7.91 6.89
CA ARG A 44 21.54 6.67 6.87
C ARG A 44 22.75 6.75 5.94
N ILE A 45 22.63 7.56 4.86
CA ILE A 45 23.75 7.88 3.97
C ILE A 45 24.36 9.17 4.47
N VAL A 46 25.64 9.11 4.84
CA VAL A 46 26.40 10.27 5.32
C VAL A 46 27.47 10.56 4.25
N GLU A 47 27.48 11.76 3.71
CA GLU A 47 28.51 12.20 2.77
C GLU A 47 29.82 12.47 3.52
N ILE A 48 30.91 11.90 3.02
CA ILE A 48 32.25 12.17 3.54
C ILE A 48 32.80 13.37 2.78
N PRO A 49 33.27 14.43 3.48
CA PRO A 49 33.94 15.52 2.83
C PRO A 49 35.15 15.02 2.03
N ALA A 50 35.11 15.14 0.72
CA ALA A 50 36.18 14.76 -0.15
C ALA A 50 36.55 15.94 -1.05
N ASP A 51 37.81 15.99 -1.52
CA ASP A 51 38.23 16.93 -2.55
C ASP A 51 37.39 16.74 -3.81
N ARG A 52 36.80 17.82 -4.33
CA ARG A 52 35.86 17.81 -5.47
C ARG A 52 36.36 17.09 -6.72
N LYS A 53 37.65 16.78 -6.78
CA LYS A 53 38.27 16.04 -7.89
C LYS A 53 38.11 14.51 -7.83
N SER A 54 37.74 13.94 -6.69
CA SER A 54 37.69 12.48 -6.45
C SER A 54 36.28 11.87 -6.46
N GLY A 55 35.24 12.62 -6.84
CA GLY A 55 33.88 12.16 -6.81
C GLY A 55 33.24 12.33 -5.42
N ARG A 56 32.01 11.79 -5.23
CA ARG A 56 31.33 11.76 -3.93
C ARG A 56 31.62 10.45 -3.22
N SER A 57 31.99 10.55 -1.96
CA SER A 57 32.17 9.41 -1.07
C SER A 57 31.08 9.42 0.01
N VAL A 58 30.49 8.28 0.26
CA VAL A 58 29.43 8.12 1.28
C VAL A 58 29.79 6.96 2.21
N ILE A 59 29.33 7.05 3.44
CA ILE A 59 29.40 5.99 4.44
C ILE A 59 28.01 5.77 5.02
N LEU A 60 27.67 4.54 5.40
CA LEU A 60 26.43 4.25 6.07
C LEU A 60 26.51 4.57 7.56
N LEU A 61 25.41 5.02 8.13
CA LEU A 61 25.34 5.42 9.53
C LEU A 61 25.73 4.29 10.49
N GLU A 62 25.30 3.06 10.19
CA GLU A 62 25.70 1.87 10.96
C GLU A 62 27.21 1.68 10.98
N GLU A 63 27.92 1.89 9.89
CA GLU A 63 29.39 1.76 9.87
C GLU A 63 30.08 2.84 10.71
N ILE A 64 29.50 4.06 10.78
CA ILE A 64 29.99 5.10 11.69
C ILE A 64 29.81 4.68 13.15
N ILE A 65 28.64 4.11 13.47
CA ILE A 65 28.34 3.64 14.82
C ILE A 65 29.27 2.49 15.18
N GLU A 66 29.46 1.52 14.30
CA GLU A 66 30.37 0.37 14.51
C GLU A 66 31.78 0.81 14.78
N ARG A 67 32.33 1.73 14.01
CA ARG A 67 33.68 2.27 14.20
C ARG A 67 33.87 3.01 15.51
N ASN A 68 32.79 3.53 16.08
CA ASN A 68 32.81 4.28 17.33
C ASN A 68 32.12 3.54 18.49
N ILE A 69 31.80 2.26 18.32
CA ILE A 69 30.97 1.51 19.30
C ILE A 69 31.61 1.44 20.69
N GLY A 70 32.94 1.39 20.76
CA GLY A 70 33.67 1.40 22.02
C GLY A 70 33.43 2.66 22.85
N SER A 71 33.19 3.82 22.24
CA SER A 71 32.91 5.07 22.95
C SER A 71 31.51 5.10 23.60
N MET A 72 30.62 4.24 23.16
CA MET A 72 29.26 4.10 23.73
C MET A 72 29.23 3.27 25.02
N PHE A 73 30.30 2.48 25.28
CA PHE A 73 30.39 1.54 26.40
C PHE A 73 31.67 1.78 27.22
N LEU A 74 31.76 2.96 27.85
CA LEU A 74 32.98 3.46 28.49
C LEU A 74 33.61 2.50 29.52
N ASN A 75 32.81 1.71 30.24
CA ASN A 75 33.25 0.81 31.29
C ASN A 75 33.48 -0.62 30.80
N TYR A 76 33.38 -0.84 29.49
CA TYR A 76 33.48 -2.15 28.85
C TYR A 76 34.53 -2.16 27.76
N ASN A 77 35.08 -3.33 27.51
CA ASN A 77 35.75 -3.64 26.26
C ASN A 77 34.72 -4.30 25.32
N VAL A 78 34.61 -3.80 24.10
CA VAL A 78 33.76 -4.44 23.08
C VAL A 78 34.53 -5.58 22.45
N VAL A 79 34.07 -6.82 22.67
CA VAL A 79 34.73 -8.06 22.22
C VAL A 79 34.33 -8.38 20.78
N ALA A 80 33.05 -8.24 20.46
CA ALA A 80 32.50 -8.43 19.13
C ALA A 80 31.28 -7.53 18.92
N TYR A 81 31.04 -7.15 17.69
CA TYR A 81 29.82 -6.44 17.30
C TYR A 81 29.42 -6.82 15.88
N SER A 82 28.15 -6.68 15.56
CA SER A 82 27.66 -6.95 14.21
C SER A 82 26.26 -6.39 14.01
N PRO A 83 25.94 -5.88 12.82
CA PRO A 83 24.60 -5.42 12.50
C PRO A 83 23.64 -6.60 12.34
N PHE A 84 22.40 -6.38 12.72
CA PHE A 84 21.32 -7.32 12.51
C PHE A 84 19.98 -6.63 12.38
N ARG A 85 19.02 -7.34 11.81
CA ARG A 85 17.65 -6.89 11.60
C ARG A 85 16.68 -8.03 11.78
N ILE A 86 15.52 -7.76 12.36
CA ILE A 86 14.46 -8.76 12.48
C ILE A 86 13.22 -8.35 11.71
N MET A 87 12.50 -9.36 11.24
CA MET A 87 11.11 -9.19 10.81
C MET A 87 10.20 -9.95 11.75
N ARG A 88 9.15 -9.28 12.19
CA ARG A 88 8.10 -9.89 13.02
C ARG A 88 6.90 -10.23 12.19
N ASN A 89 6.17 -11.26 12.60
CA ASN A 89 4.87 -11.55 12.01
C ASN A 89 3.98 -10.31 12.11
N ALA A 90 3.52 -9.87 10.96
CA ALA A 90 2.71 -8.67 10.83
C ALA A 90 1.29 -8.98 10.33
N ASP A 91 0.93 -10.25 10.21
CA ASP A 91 -0.43 -10.63 9.84
C ASP A 91 -1.38 -10.32 11.02
N LEU A 92 -2.49 -9.67 10.69
CA LEU A 92 -3.55 -9.41 11.64
C LEU A 92 -4.46 -10.63 11.67
N THR A 93 -4.51 -11.30 12.80
CA THR A 93 -5.56 -12.28 13.10
C THR A 93 -6.68 -11.57 13.82
N ILE A 94 -7.73 -11.21 13.09
CA ILE A 94 -8.91 -10.53 13.63
C ILE A 94 -10.07 -11.48 13.46
N ASP A 95 -10.75 -11.75 14.55
CA ASP A 95 -12.08 -12.34 14.49
C ASP A 95 -13.07 -11.22 14.17
N GLU A 96 -13.44 -11.13 12.90
CA GLU A 96 -14.29 -10.05 12.39
C GLU A 96 -15.76 -10.27 12.76
N GLU A 97 -16.17 -11.54 13.03
CA GLU A 97 -17.54 -11.89 13.39
C GLU A 97 -17.84 -11.50 14.84
N GLU A 98 -16.84 -11.58 15.73
CA GLU A 98 -16.97 -11.21 17.13
C GLU A 98 -16.66 -9.74 17.42
N ALA A 99 -16.08 -9.00 16.46
CA ALA A 99 -15.68 -7.62 16.66
C ALA A 99 -16.90 -6.67 16.67
N VAL A 100 -17.21 -6.12 17.81
CA VAL A 100 -18.27 -5.09 17.98
C VAL A 100 -17.90 -3.80 17.25
N ASP A 101 -16.60 -3.44 17.24
CA ASP A 101 -16.02 -2.31 16.50
C ASP A 101 -14.72 -2.77 15.79
N LEU A 102 -14.83 -2.98 14.48
CA LEU A 102 -13.72 -3.43 13.65
C LEU A 102 -12.54 -2.44 13.66
N LEU A 103 -12.83 -1.14 13.71
CA LEU A 103 -11.78 -0.10 13.74
C LEU A 103 -10.99 -0.15 15.05
N GLU A 104 -11.67 -0.29 16.18
CA GLU A 104 -11.01 -0.40 17.49
C GLU A 104 -10.20 -1.69 17.58
N GLU A 105 -10.73 -2.80 17.07
CA GLU A 105 -10.03 -4.09 17.10
C GLU A 105 -8.77 -4.05 16.21
N ILE A 106 -8.85 -3.48 15.02
CA ILE A 106 -7.66 -3.28 14.17
C ILE A 106 -6.62 -2.41 14.89
N GLN A 107 -7.03 -1.34 15.58
CA GLN A 107 -6.09 -0.51 16.36
C GLN A 107 -5.40 -1.29 17.48
N LYS A 108 -6.12 -2.15 18.19
CA LYS A 108 -5.55 -3.03 19.22
C LYS A 108 -4.53 -4.00 18.61
N GLN A 109 -4.89 -4.61 17.49
CA GLN A 109 -4.01 -5.56 16.80
C GLN A 109 -2.77 -4.88 16.21
N LEU A 110 -2.88 -3.66 15.69
CA LEU A 110 -1.72 -2.87 15.24
C LEU A 110 -0.73 -2.58 16.37
N LYS A 111 -1.22 -2.29 17.58
CA LYS A 111 -0.35 -2.15 18.76
C LYS A 111 0.32 -3.48 19.12
N LYS A 112 -0.41 -4.60 19.07
CA LYS A 112 0.15 -5.94 19.33
C LYS A 112 1.17 -6.39 18.27
N ARG A 113 1.07 -5.92 17.03
CA ARG A 113 1.99 -6.23 15.92
C ARG A 113 3.47 -5.93 16.25
N GLN A 114 3.73 -4.96 17.11
CA GLN A 114 5.10 -4.65 17.57
C GLN A 114 5.70 -5.80 18.40
N TRP A 115 4.88 -6.67 18.96
CA TRP A 115 5.20 -7.79 19.83
C TRP A 115 5.04 -9.14 19.13
N GLY A 116 4.70 -9.16 17.85
CA GLY A 116 4.58 -10.38 17.07
C GLY A 116 5.87 -11.22 17.12
N GLU A 117 5.75 -12.52 16.90
CA GLU A 117 6.87 -13.45 16.84
C GLU A 117 7.90 -13.02 15.78
N ALA A 118 9.18 -13.18 16.07
CA ALA A 118 10.23 -12.96 15.08
C ALA A 118 10.21 -14.12 14.07
N ILE A 119 9.98 -13.80 12.80
CA ILE A 119 9.87 -14.79 11.71
C ILE A 119 11.06 -14.76 10.75
N ARG A 120 11.96 -13.80 10.91
CA ARG A 120 13.17 -13.66 10.11
C ARG A 120 14.22 -12.88 10.87
N LEU A 121 15.45 -13.37 10.87
CA LEU A 121 16.64 -12.70 11.37
C LEU A 121 17.65 -12.53 10.23
N GLU A 122 17.98 -11.31 9.89
CA GLU A 122 19.04 -10.95 8.94
C GLU A 122 20.28 -10.54 9.73
N ILE A 123 21.42 -11.11 9.40
CA ILE A 123 22.72 -10.88 10.06
C ILE A 123 23.80 -10.63 9.01
N ASP A 124 24.85 -9.93 9.40
CA ASP A 124 26.07 -9.90 8.62
C ASP A 124 26.71 -11.30 8.57
N GLU A 125 27.22 -11.70 7.41
CA GLU A 125 27.85 -13.03 7.20
C GLU A 125 29.02 -13.32 8.16
N LYS A 126 29.63 -12.26 8.70
CA LYS A 126 30.79 -12.32 9.62
C LYS A 126 30.38 -12.21 11.08
N MET A 127 29.09 -12.28 11.39
CA MET A 127 28.62 -12.16 12.77
C MET A 127 29.28 -13.21 13.69
N ASP A 128 29.73 -12.77 14.86
CA ASP A 128 30.29 -13.68 15.88
C ASP A 128 29.23 -14.72 16.29
N LYS A 129 29.69 -15.99 16.43
CA LYS A 129 28.81 -17.11 16.74
C LYS A 129 28.14 -17.00 18.11
N SER A 130 28.78 -16.34 19.06
CA SER A 130 28.24 -16.14 20.42
C SER A 130 27.11 -15.10 20.37
N LEU A 131 27.24 -14.03 19.57
CA LEU A 131 26.17 -13.06 19.29
C LEU A 131 24.98 -13.76 18.64
N LEU A 132 25.23 -14.55 17.60
CA LEU A 132 24.17 -15.29 16.91
C LEU A 132 23.43 -16.25 17.85
N LYS A 133 24.16 -16.95 18.71
CA LYS A 133 23.57 -17.87 19.70
C LYS A 133 22.64 -17.15 20.67
N ILE A 134 23.03 -15.96 21.13
CA ILE A 134 22.18 -15.11 21.99
C ILE A 134 20.95 -14.66 21.25
N LEU A 135 21.09 -14.06 20.07
CA LEU A 135 19.95 -13.59 19.27
C LEU A 135 18.96 -14.72 18.96
N LYS A 136 19.48 -15.90 18.58
CA LYS A 136 18.65 -17.06 18.27
C LYS A 136 17.82 -17.52 19.47
N ARG A 137 18.42 -17.54 20.66
CA ARG A 137 17.74 -17.93 21.90
C ARG A 137 16.69 -16.89 22.30
N GLU A 138 17.07 -15.62 22.37
CA GLU A 138 16.21 -14.56 22.87
C GLU A 138 15.04 -14.23 21.92
N LEU A 139 15.24 -14.43 20.63
CA LEU A 139 14.19 -14.23 19.61
C LEU A 139 13.38 -15.51 19.34
N SER A 140 13.77 -16.65 19.94
CA SER A 140 13.15 -17.96 19.72
C SER A 140 13.05 -18.32 18.23
N ILE A 141 14.07 -17.94 17.43
CA ILE A 141 14.04 -18.09 15.97
C ILE A 141 14.71 -19.38 15.51
N SER A 142 14.14 -20.03 14.50
CA SER A 142 14.68 -21.26 13.93
C SER A 142 15.87 -21.00 13.02
N SER A 143 16.73 -22.02 12.81
CA SER A 143 17.90 -21.87 11.93
C SER A 143 17.50 -21.62 10.46
N GLY A 144 16.32 -22.09 10.04
CA GLY A 144 15.80 -21.89 8.69
C GLY A 144 15.36 -20.45 8.40
N ASP A 145 15.17 -19.66 9.46
CA ASP A 145 14.70 -18.28 9.37
C ASP A 145 15.82 -17.25 9.59
N ILE A 146 17.09 -17.71 9.58
CA ILE A 146 18.29 -16.89 9.71
C ILE A 146 18.92 -16.73 8.34
N TYR A 147 19.17 -15.49 7.95
CA TYR A 147 19.75 -15.13 6.67
C TYR A 147 21.07 -14.38 6.87
N GLU A 148 22.15 -14.99 6.43
CA GLU A 148 23.49 -14.39 6.41
C GLU A 148 23.63 -13.56 5.14
N ILE A 149 23.99 -12.29 5.27
CA ILE A 149 24.04 -11.33 4.17
C ILE A 149 25.44 -10.74 4.06
N GLY A 150 26.08 -10.97 2.90
CA GLY A 150 27.38 -10.39 2.57
C GLY A 150 27.22 -8.97 2.05
N GLY A 151 27.04 -8.00 2.93
CA GLY A 151 26.89 -6.59 2.58
C GLY A 151 25.91 -5.87 3.50
N PRO A 152 25.54 -4.61 3.15
CA PRO A 152 24.65 -3.83 4.00
C PRO A 152 23.28 -4.50 4.16
N LEU A 153 22.80 -4.58 5.40
CA LEU A 153 21.43 -4.98 5.69
C LEU A 153 20.47 -3.87 5.29
N ASP A 154 19.20 -4.21 5.00
CA ASP A 154 18.16 -3.24 4.66
C ASP A 154 18.53 -2.30 3.51
N LEU A 155 18.41 -2.78 2.29
CA LEU A 155 18.76 -2.03 1.07
C LEU A 155 17.81 -0.87 0.74
N THR A 156 16.84 -0.53 1.61
CA THR A 156 15.91 0.58 1.36
C THR A 156 16.61 1.94 1.23
N PHE A 157 17.83 2.09 1.77
CA PHE A 157 18.63 3.29 1.62
C PHE A 157 19.00 3.60 0.16
N LEU A 158 19.05 2.58 -0.71
CA LEU A 158 19.37 2.77 -2.13
C LEU A 158 18.37 3.70 -2.84
N MET A 159 17.11 3.76 -2.39
CA MET A 159 16.14 4.73 -2.93
C MET A 159 16.56 6.18 -2.63
N LYS A 160 17.13 6.45 -1.45
CA LYS A 160 17.69 7.75 -1.11
C LYS A 160 18.98 8.03 -1.88
N MET A 161 19.82 7.01 -2.05
CA MET A 161 21.04 7.10 -2.85
C MET A 161 20.72 7.42 -4.31
N TYR A 162 19.71 6.80 -4.89
CA TYR A 162 19.22 7.15 -6.23
C TYR A 162 18.75 8.60 -6.33
N GLY A 163 18.28 9.18 -5.22
CA GLY A 163 17.83 10.58 -5.13
C GLY A 163 18.96 11.62 -5.04
N LEU A 164 20.24 11.23 -4.89
CA LEU A 164 21.36 12.17 -4.80
C LEU A 164 21.44 13.05 -6.04
N GLU A 165 21.70 14.34 -5.80
CA GLU A 165 21.90 15.34 -6.86
C GLU A 165 23.25 15.18 -7.55
N GLY A 166 23.33 15.60 -8.80
CA GLY A 166 24.55 15.54 -9.63
C GLY A 166 24.74 14.24 -10.39
N PHE A 167 23.77 13.30 -10.30
CA PHE A 167 23.78 12.02 -11.02
C PHE A 167 22.62 11.89 -12.01
N GLU A 168 22.06 13.01 -12.47
CA GLU A 168 20.91 13.04 -13.37
C GLU A 168 21.20 12.33 -14.69
N HIS A 169 22.46 12.38 -15.16
CA HIS A 169 22.92 11.72 -16.39
C HIS A 169 22.92 10.18 -16.30
N LEU A 170 22.87 9.62 -15.08
CA LEU A 170 22.75 8.18 -14.83
C LEU A 170 21.32 7.71 -14.67
N LYS A 171 20.34 8.62 -14.68
CA LYS A 171 18.93 8.34 -14.48
C LYS A 171 18.18 8.39 -15.80
N ALA A 172 17.15 7.53 -15.93
CA ALA A 172 16.21 7.67 -17.04
C ALA A 172 15.51 9.03 -16.96
N PRO A 173 15.21 9.69 -18.10
CA PRO A 173 14.43 10.91 -18.12
C PRO A 173 13.10 10.71 -17.40
N LYS A 174 12.71 11.69 -16.59
CA LYS A 174 11.41 11.66 -15.94
C LYS A 174 10.33 11.69 -17.01
N TYR A 175 9.46 10.69 -16.99
CA TYR A 175 8.29 10.67 -17.84
C TYR A 175 7.30 11.77 -17.41
N VAL A 176 6.84 12.58 -18.37
CA VAL A 176 5.81 13.58 -18.14
C VAL A 176 4.49 13.06 -18.71
N PRO A 177 3.50 12.76 -17.87
CA PRO A 177 2.20 12.28 -18.34
C PRO A 177 1.53 13.28 -19.30
N GLN A 178 0.96 12.75 -20.37
CA GLN A 178 0.23 13.55 -21.36
C GLN A 178 -1.12 14.02 -20.79
N ARG A 179 -1.62 15.10 -21.32
CA ARG A 179 -3.01 15.53 -21.06
C ARG A 179 -3.96 14.62 -21.83
N VAL A 180 -5.15 14.41 -21.29
CA VAL A 180 -6.20 13.62 -21.93
C VAL A 180 -6.89 14.47 -23.00
N PRO A 181 -6.82 14.10 -24.30
CA PRO A 181 -7.33 14.94 -25.39
C PRO A 181 -8.79 15.32 -25.22
N ALA A 182 -9.65 14.39 -24.79
CA ALA A 182 -11.08 14.61 -24.57
C ALA A 182 -11.40 15.67 -23.48
N LEU A 183 -10.39 16.03 -22.66
CA LEU A 183 -10.52 16.96 -21.53
C LEU A 183 -9.67 18.23 -21.71
N MET A 184 -9.24 18.54 -22.93
CA MET A 184 -8.41 19.72 -23.23
C MET A 184 -9.25 20.95 -23.63
N ASN A 185 -10.56 20.81 -23.74
CA ASN A 185 -11.48 21.88 -23.99
C ASN A 185 -11.85 22.65 -22.70
N GLU A 186 -12.64 23.74 -22.85
CA GLU A 186 -13.09 24.58 -21.74
C GLU A 186 -14.35 24.04 -21.02
N ASP A 187 -14.93 22.94 -21.52
CA ASP A 187 -16.11 22.33 -20.91
C ASP A 187 -15.78 21.70 -19.53
N ASP A 188 -16.78 21.72 -18.68
CA ASP A 188 -16.69 20.99 -17.42
C ASP A 188 -16.60 19.47 -17.64
N ILE A 189 -16.12 18.74 -16.62
CA ILE A 189 -15.85 17.31 -16.74
C ILE A 189 -17.13 16.49 -16.99
N PHE A 190 -18.28 16.89 -16.43
CA PHE A 190 -19.56 16.19 -16.62
C PHE A 190 -20.05 16.34 -18.04
N THR A 191 -19.97 17.55 -18.62
CA THR A 191 -20.27 17.81 -20.03
C THR A 191 -19.41 16.97 -20.96
N ASN A 192 -18.11 16.82 -20.68
CA ASN A 192 -17.22 15.97 -21.47
C ASN A 192 -17.60 14.49 -21.40
N ILE A 193 -17.92 13.99 -20.20
CA ILE A 193 -18.36 12.58 -20.02
C ILE A 193 -19.70 12.33 -20.73
N ARG A 194 -20.58 13.33 -20.80
CA ARG A 194 -21.85 13.23 -21.55
C ARG A 194 -21.66 13.09 -23.06
N LYS A 195 -20.59 13.66 -23.61
CA LYS A 195 -20.26 13.54 -25.04
C LYS A 195 -19.79 12.13 -25.41
N GLY A 196 -19.25 11.38 -24.47
CA GLY A 196 -18.80 10.00 -24.67
C GLY A 196 -17.93 9.51 -23.53
N ASP A 197 -17.77 8.20 -23.48
CA ASP A 197 -16.89 7.54 -22.52
C ASP A 197 -15.44 8.01 -22.68
N ILE A 198 -14.75 8.26 -21.56
CA ILE A 198 -13.35 8.71 -21.54
C ILE A 198 -12.50 7.62 -20.93
N LEU A 199 -11.61 7.04 -21.75
CA LEU A 199 -10.62 6.07 -21.29
C LEU A 199 -9.35 6.81 -20.85
N LEU A 200 -8.81 6.43 -19.70
CA LEU A 200 -7.57 6.95 -19.13
C LEU A 200 -6.54 5.82 -19.06
N HIS A 201 -5.30 6.11 -19.44
CA HIS A 201 -4.20 5.16 -19.41
C HIS A 201 -3.01 5.71 -18.61
N HIS A 202 -2.96 5.39 -17.32
CA HIS A 202 -1.86 5.79 -16.44
C HIS A 202 -0.65 4.86 -16.60
N PRO A 203 0.57 5.34 -16.39
CA PRO A 203 1.02 6.69 -16.07
C PRO A 203 1.19 7.59 -17.30
N TYR A 204 0.85 7.08 -18.50
CA TYR A 204 1.09 7.78 -19.77
C TYR A 204 0.19 9.02 -19.91
N GLU A 205 -1.01 8.94 -19.38
CA GLU A 205 -1.90 10.08 -19.20
C GLU A 205 -1.99 10.45 -17.72
N THR A 206 -2.17 11.76 -17.47
CA THR A 206 -2.20 12.29 -16.11
C THR A 206 -3.38 11.76 -15.28
N PHE A 207 -3.17 11.56 -13.99
CA PHE A 207 -4.22 11.23 -13.02
C PHE A 207 -5.10 12.46 -12.64
N GLY A 208 -4.70 13.65 -13.08
CA GLY A 208 -5.41 14.91 -12.82
C GLY A 208 -6.91 14.86 -13.08
N PRO A 209 -7.41 14.29 -14.20
CA PRO A 209 -8.84 14.18 -14.47
C PRO A 209 -9.62 13.42 -13.39
N VAL A 210 -9.06 12.35 -12.80
CA VAL A 210 -9.72 11.60 -11.72
C VAL A 210 -9.87 12.46 -10.46
N VAL A 211 -8.83 13.20 -10.12
CA VAL A 211 -8.87 14.17 -9.00
C VAL A 211 -9.87 15.27 -9.29
N ASN A 212 -9.86 15.82 -10.52
CA ASN A 212 -10.78 16.88 -10.93
C ASN A 212 -12.24 16.42 -10.92
N PHE A 213 -12.52 15.18 -11.31
CA PHE A 213 -13.86 14.60 -11.26
C PHE A 213 -14.47 14.68 -9.86
N VAL A 214 -13.71 14.30 -8.82
CA VAL A 214 -14.18 14.36 -7.42
C VAL A 214 -14.24 15.81 -6.93
N LYS A 215 -13.24 16.65 -7.28
CA LYS A 215 -13.22 18.06 -6.89
C LYS A 215 -14.37 18.86 -7.51
N SER A 216 -14.67 18.64 -8.79
CA SER A 216 -15.79 19.28 -9.46
C SER A 216 -17.11 18.83 -8.84
N ALA A 217 -17.25 17.52 -8.56
CA ALA A 217 -18.43 16.99 -7.87
C ALA A 217 -18.63 17.62 -6.48
N ALA A 218 -17.55 17.88 -5.76
CA ALA A 218 -17.63 18.49 -4.42
C ALA A 218 -18.20 19.91 -4.44
N LYS A 219 -17.93 20.66 -5.51
CA LYS A 219 -18.30 22.09 -5.64
C LYS A 219 -19.60 22.33 -6.40
N ASP A 220 -19.98 21.41 -7.28
CA ASP A 220 -21.13 21.56 -8.16
C ASP A 220 -22.45 21.50 -7.36
N PRO A 221 -23.30 22.54 -7.37
CA PRO A 221 -24.54 22.58 -6.59
C PRO A 221 -25.56 21.52 -7.03
N ASP A 222 -25.49 21.03 -8.26
CA ASP A 222 -26.40 20.02 -8.80
C ASP A 222 -25.99 18.60 -8.41
N VAL A 223 -24.78 18.38 -7.86
CA VAL A 223 -24.37 17.09 -7.34
C VAL A 223 -25.04 16.83 -5.99
N LEU A 224 -25.78 15.73 -5.92
CA LEU A 224 -26.55 15.30 -4.75
C LEU A 224 -25.77 14.35 -3.86
N ALA A 225 -25.01 13.44 -4.48
CA ALA A 225 -24.27 12.40 -3.74
C ALA A 225 -22.97 12.01 -4.42
N ILE A 226 -21.97 11.64 -3.61
CA ILE A 226 -20.72 11.05 -4.04
C ILE A 226 -20.51 9.76 -3.24
N LYS A 227 -20.27 8.65 -3.93
CA LYS A 227 -19.91 7.38 -3.31
C LYS A 227 -18.59 6.89 -3.87
N GLN A 228 -17.65 6.49 -2.99
CA GLN A 228 -16.30 6.12 -3.41
C GLN A 228 -15.71 5.01 -2.57
N THR A 229 -14.95 4.10 -3.21
CA THR A 229 -14.12 3.10 -2.51
C THR A 229 -12.69 3.60 -2.41
N LEU A 230 -12.06 3.40 -1.25
CA LEU A 230 -10.66 3.75 -0.99
C LEU A 230 -9.93 2.51 -0.44
N TYR A 231 -8.77 2.20 -1.02
CA TYR A 231 -7.92 1.08 -0.60
C TYR A 231 -6.58 1.57 -0.08
N ARG A 232 -5.81 2.28 -0.90
CA ARG A 232 -4.53 2.93 -0.55
C ARG A 232 -4.57 4.36 -1.03
N VAL A 233 -4.37 5.30 -0.14
CA VAL A 233 -4.43 6.72 -0.42
C VAL A 233 -3.10 7.38 -0.07
N SER A 234 -2.71 8.41 -0.81
CA SER A 234 -1.51 9.18 -0.50
C SER A 234 -1.64 9.96 0.82
N GLY A 235 -0.51 10.29 1.46
CA GLY A 235 -0.48 11.00 2.75
C GLY A 235 -1.21 12.36 2.73
N ASN A 236 -1.17 13.09 1.61
CA ASN A 236 -1.91 14.35 1.39
C ASN A 236 -2.87 14.20 0.20
N SER A 237 -3.80 13.26 0.30
CA SER A 237 -4.69 12.93 -0.81
C SER A 237 -5.62 14.10 -1.17
N PRO A 238 -5.56 14.61 -2.41
CA PRO A 238 -6.50 15.63 -2.90
C PRO A 238 -7.94 15.08 -3.03
N ILE A 239 -8.09 13.76 -3.14
CA ILE A 239 -9.40 13.08 -3.20
C ILE A 239 -10.05 13.09 -1.82
N ILE A 240 -9.32 12.76 -0.75
CA ILE A 240 -9.82 12.85 0.63
C ILE A 240 -10.27 14.29 0.96
N ALA A 241 -9.46 15.27 0.56
CA ALA A 241 -9.81 16.67 0.77
C ALA A 241 -11.12 17.06 0.03
N ALA A 242 -11.27 16.59 -1.21
CA ALA A 242 -12.47 16.86 -2.01
C ALA A 242 -13.72 16.16 -1.46
N LEU A 243 -13.59 14.92 -0.94
CA LEU A 243 -14.72 14.21 -0.31
C LEU A 243 -15.17 14.91 0.99
N ALA A 244 -14.22 15.39 1.80
CA ALA A 244 -14.54 16.19 2.98
C ALA A 244 -15.23 17.50 2.60
N GLU A 245 -14.70 18.25 1.62
CA GLU A 245 -15.32 19.49 1.07
C GLU A 245 -16.73 19.22 0.56
N ALA A 246 -16.98 18.08 -0.07
CA ALA A 246 -18.31 17.70 -0.54
C ALA A 246 -19.32 17.54 0.61
N ALA A 247 -18.91 16.91 1.69
CA ALA A 247 -19.74 16.75 2.89
C ALA A 247 -20.00 18.10 3.57
N ASP A 248 -18.98 18.95 3.70
CA ASP A 248 -19.11 20.33 4.22
C ASP A 248 -20.07 21.16 3.36
N ASN A 249 -20.12 20.91 2.05
CA ASN A 249 -21.07 21.54 1.11
C ASN A 249 -22.48 20.89 1.14
N GLY A 250 -22.77 20.03 2.10
CA GLY A 250 -24.10 19.42 2.34
C GLY A 250 -24.45 18.27 1.40
N LYS A 251 -23.49 17.71 0.66
CA LYS A 251 -23.73 16.55 -0.20
C LYS A 251 -23.73 15.24 0.59
N GLN A 252 -24.48 14.25 0.10
CA GLN A 252 -24.42 12.91 0.65
C GLN A 252 -23.14 12.23 0.20
N VAL A 253 -22.17 12.06 1.11
CA VAL A 253 -20.89 11.43 0.83
C VAL A 253 -20.79 10.10 1.56
N SER A 254 -20.68 8.99 0.80
CA SER A 254 -20.48 7.65 1.35
C SER A 254 -19.13 7.10 0.88
N VAL A 255 -18.25 6.75 1.81
CA VAL A 255 -16.90 6.29 1.49
C VAL A 255 -16.65 4.94 2.14
N LEU A 256 -16.35 3.93 1.31
CA LEU A 256 -15.81 2.69 1.84
C LEU A 256 -14.29 2.84 1.97
N VAL A 257 -13.77 2.69 3.18
CA VAL A 257 -12.33 2.67 3.47
C VAL A 257 -11.93 1.24 3.87
N GLU A 258 -11.07 0.62 3.06
CA GLU A 258 -10.54 -0.71 3.35
C GLU A 258 -9.48 -0.63 4.45
N LEU A 259 -9.85 -0.96 5.68
CA LEU A 259 -8.97 -0.87 6.84
C LEU A 259 -7.86 -1.93 6.84
N LYS A 260 -8.09 -3.08 6.17
CA LYS A 260 -7.14 -4.21 6.10
C LYS A 260 -6.19 -4.09 4.90
N ALA A 261 -6.00 -2.89 4.35
CA ALA A 261 -5.02 -2.64 3.31
C ALA A 261 -3.61 -2.82 3.88
N ARG A 262 -2.95 -3.93 3.55
CA ARG A 262 -1.68 -4.37 4.15
C ARG A 262 -0.63 -3.26 4.12
N PHE A 263 -0.07 -2.91 5.28
CA PHE A 263 0.90 -1.83 5.56
C PHE A 263 0.35 -0.39 5.49
N ASP A 264 -0.93 -0.20 5.16
CA ASP A 264 -1.58 1.12 5.13
C ASP A 264 -2.70 1.24 6.18
N GLU A 265 -2.84 0.26 7.07
CA GLU A 265 -3.95 0.17 8.02
C GLU A 265 -4.04 1.41 8.92
N GLU A 266 -2.92 1.84 9.51
CA GLU A 266 -2.89 3.03 10.37
C GLU A 266 -3.25 4.30 9.61
N ASN A 267 -2.73 4.45 8.40
CA ASN A 267 -3.03 5.58 7.53
C ASN A 267 -4.52 5.61 7.15
N ASN A 268 -5.09 4.46 6.78
CA ASN A 268 -6.50 4.34 6.42
C ASN A 268 -7.44 4.60 7.59
N ILE A 269 -7.06 4.19 8.81
CA ILE A 269 -7.80 4.55 10.04
C ILE A 269 -7.83 6.08 10.23
N ASN A 270 -6.72 6.74 10.06
CA ASN A 270 -6.64 8.19 10.20
C ASN A 270 -7.51 8.91 9.15
N TRP A 271 -7.53 8.42 7.91
CA TRP A 271 -8.39 8.95 6.87
C TRP A 271 -9.86 8.69 7.12
N ALA A 272 -10.22 7.50 7.60
CA ALA A 272 -11.59 7.17 7.98
C ALA A 272 -12.11 8.15 9.03
N LYS A 273 -11.36 8.36 10.12
CA LYS A 273 -11.72 9.32 11.17
C LYS A 273 -11.82 10.76 10.66
N LYS A 274 -10.96 11.17 9.74
CA LYS A 274 -11.02 12.50 9.13
C LYS A 274 -12.29 12.69 8.31
N LEU A 275 -12.66 11.69 7.51
CA LEU A 275 -13.89 11.71 6.70
C LEU A 275 -15.15 11.71 7.57
N GLU A 276 -15.19 10.90 8.63
CA GLU A 276 -16.31 10.91 9.60
C GLU A 276 -16.47 12.28 10.26
N LYS A 277 -15.36 12.88 10.70
CA LYS A 277 -15.39 14.22 11.30
C LYS A 277 -15.90 15.29 10.34
N ALA A 278 -15.70 15.11 9.03
CA ALA A 278 -16.24 15.99 7.99
C ALA A 278 -17.71 15.68 7.65
N GLY A 279 -18.36 14.70 8.29
CA GLY A 279 -19.75 14.33 8.04
C GLY A 279 -19.96 13.31 6.92
N CYS A 280 -18.91 12.66 6.43
CA CYS A 280 -19.04 11.56 5.49
C CYS A 280 -19.58 10.30 6.21
N HIS A 281 -20.42 9.53 5.52
CA HIS A 281 -20.77 8.17 5.93
C HIS A 281 -19.64 7.22 5.55
N VAL A 282 -18.91 6.69 6.54
CA VAL A 282 -17.76 5.80 6.31
C VAL A 282 -18.15 4.35 6.54
N ILE A 283 -17.80 3.48 5.60
CA ILE A 283 -17.98 2.03 5.65
C ILE A 283 -16.60 1.38 5.79
N TYR A 284 -16.43 0.48 6.76
CA TYR A 284 -15.14 -0.13 7.12
C TYR A 284 -14.91 -1.51 6.50
N GLY A 285 -15.15 -1.64 5.20
CA GLY A 285 -14.98 -2.91 4.49
C GLY A 285 -16.12 -3.90 4.71
N LEU A 286 -15.91 -5.15 4.30
CA LEU A 286 -16.85 -6.25 4.47
C LEU A 286 -16.20 -7.35 5.30
N VAL A 287 -17.00 -7.98 6.17
CA VAL A 287 -16.55 -9.14 6.96
C VAL A 287 -16.10 -10.28 6.02
N GLY A 288 -14.97 -10.88 6.32
CA GLY A 288 -14.39 -12.00 5.55
C GLY A 288 -13.85 -11.65 4.16
N LEU A 289 -14.04 -10.42 3.67
CA LEU A 289 -13.57 -9.95 2.35
C LEU A 289 -12.67 -8.73 2.46
N LYS A 290 -11.90 -8.48 1.40
CA LYS A 290 -11.19 -7.20 1.19
C LYS A 290 -11.78 -6.50 -0.03
N THR A 291 -12.21 -5.26 0.15
CA THR A 291 -12.73 -4.47 -0.96
C THR A 291 -11.57 -3.92 -1.79
N HIS A 292 -11.38 -4.47 -2.99
CA HIS A 292 -10.30 -4.06 -3.90
C HIS A 292 -10.81 -3.33 -5.15
N SER A 293 -12.11 -3.09 -5.28
CA SER A 293 -12.69 -2.30 -6.38
C SER A 293 -12.26 -0.83 -6.29
N LYS A 294 -12.11 -0.19 -7.44
CA LYS A 294 -11.84 1.24 -7.56
C LYS A 294 -12.99 1.84 -8.35
N ILE A 295 -13.95 2.38 -7.62
CA ILE A 295 -15.19 2.91 -8.18
C ILE A 295 -15.55 4.20 -7.46
N THR A 296 -15.91 5.22 -8.26
CA THR A 296 -16.51 6.47 -7.79
C THR A 296 -17.82 6.68 -8.54
N LEU A 297 -18.88 6.91 -7.79
CA LEU A 297 -20.20 7.23 -8.31
C LEU A 297 -20.59 8.65 -7.88
N VAL A 298 -20.89 9.51 -8.85
CA VAL A 298 -21.45 10.84 -8.63
C VAL A 298 -22.89 10.85 -9.14
N VAL A 299 -23.81 11.26 -8.29
CA VAL A 299 -25.22 11.41 -8.62
C VAL A 299 -25.51 12.89 -8.78
N ARG A 300 -25.87 13.33 -9.99
CA ARG A 300 -26.09 14.72 -10.35
C ARG A 300 -27.50 14.93 -10.88
N ARG A 301 -28.10 16.08 -10.52
CA ARG A 301 -29.34 16.54 -11.11
C ARG A 301 -29.00 17.21 -12.46
N GLU A 302 -29.68 16.79 -13.49
CA GLU A 302 -29.62 17.39 -14.83
C GLU A 302 -30.98 17.93 -15.21
N GLU A 303 -31.07 18.68 -16.31
CA GLU A 303 -32.35 19.19 -16.83
C GLU A 303 -33.34 18.06 -17.16
N ASP A 304 -32.83 16.93 -17.63
CA ASP A 304 -33.59 15.74 -18.02
C ASP A 304 -33.78 14.70 -16.88
N GLY A 305 -33.38 15.04 -15.65
CA GLY A 305 -33.55 14.19 -14.47
C GLY A 305 -32.24 13.87 -13.76
N ILE A 306 -32.19 12.72 -13.06
CA ILE A 306 -31.01 12.30 -12.30
C ILE A 306 -30.07 11.51 -13.21
N ARG A 307 -28.81 11.95 -13.29
CA ARG A 307 -27.76 11.25 -14.03
C ARG A 307 -26.65 10.75 -13.10
N ARG A 308 -26.13 9.57 -13.42
CA ARG A 308 -25.03 8.93 -12.70
C ARG A 308 -23.77 9.01 -13.53
N TYR A 309 -22.73 9.57 -12.96
CA TYR A 309 -21.39 9.62 -13.54
C TYR A 309 -20.50 8.66 -12.75
N VAL A 310 -19.79 7.79 -13.45
CA VAL A 310 -19.00 6.73 -12.82
C VAL A 310 -17.57 6.80 -13.32
N HIS A 311 -16.63 6.72 -12.39
CA HIS A 311 -15.25 6.36 -12.68
C HIS A 311 -14.97 4.96 -12.19
N LEU A 312 -14.43 4.13 -13.06
CA LEU A 312 -13.93 2.79 -12.78
C LEU A 312 -12.42 2.77 -13.03
N GLY A 313 -11.65 2.12 -12.17
CA GLY A 313 -10.21 2.02 -12.34
C GLY A 313 -9.65 0.65 -11.96
N THR A 314 -8.54 0.27 -12.60
CA THR A 314 -7.71 -0.86 -12.16
C THR A 314 -6.74 -0.43 -11.05
N GLY A 315 -6.30 0.84 -11.05
CA GLY A 315 -5.38 1.44 -10.10
C GLY A 315 -6.06 2.09 -8.90
N ASN A 316 -5.36 2.14 -7.78
CA ASN A 316 -5.85 2.80 -6.57
C ASN A 316 -6.04 4.31 -6.77
N TYR A 317 -6.94 4.91 -5.99
CA TYR A 317 -7.10 6.37 -5.90
C TYR A 317 -5.94 7.02 -5.15
N ASN A 318 -4.75 6.92 -5.75
CA ASN A 318 -3.50 7.39 -5.18
C ASN A 318 -2.68 8.08 -6.27
N ASP A 319 -2.60 9.40 -6.21
CA ASP A 319 -1.94 10.26 -7.20
C ASP A 319 -0.41 10.05 -7.29
N SER A 320 0.20 9.51 -6.23
CA SER A 320 1.63 9.18 -6.23
C SER A 320 1.91 7.89 -6.97
N THR A 321 1.15 6.82 -6.69
CA THR A 321 1.32 5.52 -7.34
C THR A 321 0.83 5.51 -8.79
N ALA A 322 -0.15 6.36 -9.14
CA ALA A 322 -0.62 6.53 -10.51
C ALA A 322 0.45 7.06 -11.48
N LYS A 323 1.58 7.56 -10.97
CA LYS A 323 2.74 7.97 -11.78
C LYS A 323 3.71 6.81 -12.07
N LEU A 324 3.50 5.65 -11.46
CA LEU A 324 4.42 4.50 -11.50
C LEU A 324 3.78 3.25 -12.11
N TYR A 325 2.51 3.00 -11.78
CA TYR A 325 1.81 1.80 -12.21
C TYR A 325 1.06 2.02 -13.52
N THR A 326 1.07 0.98 -14.37
CA THR A 326 0.27 0.96 -15.59
C THR A 326 -1.14 0.52 -15.26
N ASP A 327 -2.08 1.48 -15.32
CA ASP A 327 -3.47 1.28 -14.97
C ASP A 327 -4.40 1.88 -16.02
N LEU A 328 -5.63 1.36 -16.07
CA LEU A 328 -6.70 1.90 -16.89
C LEU A 328 -7.77 2.54 -16.00
N GLY A 329 -8.33 3.64 -16.46
CA GLY A 329 -9.50 4.28 -15.88
C GLY A 329 -10.57 4.54 -16.95
N LEU A 330 -11.84 4.42 -16.58
CA LEU A 330 -12.97 4.71 -17.43
C LEU A 330 -13.87 5.73 -16.74
N MET A 331 -14.16 6.86 -17.39
CA MET A 331 -15.21 7.78 -16.99
C MET A 331 -16.41 7.64 -17.93
N THR A 332 -17.59 7.44 -17.38
CA THR A 332 -18.80 7.18 -18.15
C THR A 332 -20.06 7.71 -17.47
N CYS A 333 -21.06 8.04 -18.22
CA CYS A 333 -22.43 8.24 -17.74
C CYS A 333 -23.41 7.22 -18.35
N ASN A 334 -22.92 6.07 -18.80
CA ASN A 334 -23.76 4.98 -19.30
C ASN A 334 -24.76 4.56 -18.22
N PRO A 335 -26.09 4.57 -18.51
CA PRO A 335 -27.12 4.28 -17.50
C PRO A 335 -26.98 2.91 -16.85
N GLN A 336 -26.65 1.88 -17.64
CA GLN A 336 -26.48 0.51 -17.15
C GLN A 336 -25.30 0.39 -16.19
N ILE A 337 -24.16 1.07 -16.48
CA ILE A 337 -23.01 1.11 -15.56
C ILE A 337 -23.35 1.92 -14.31
N GLY A 338 -24.12 3.00 -14.44
CA GLY A 338 -24.60 3.81 -13.32
C GLY A 338 -25.52 3.04 -12.37
N GLU A 339 -26.43 2.20 -12.91
CA GLU A 339 -27.27 1.28 -12.13
C GLU A 339 -26.43 0.23 -11.40
N ASP A 340 -25.53 -0.43 -12.11
CA ASP A 340 -24.63 -1.42 -11.51
C ASP A 340 -23.74 -0.79 -10.43
N ALA A 341 -23.21 0.41 -10.64
CA ALA A 341 -22.43 1.13 -9.64
C ALA A 341 -23.26 1.43 -8.38
N THR A 342 -24.54 1.79 -8.56
CA THR A 342 -25.46 1.98 -7.44
C THR A 342 -25.67 0.67 -6.68
N ALA A 343 -25.86 -0.44 -7.40
CA ALA A 343 -26.00 -1.78 -6.83
C ALA A 343 -24.74 -2.21 -6.05
N VAL A 344 -23.54 -1.93 -6.57
CA VAL A 344 -22.26 -2.17 -5.84
C VAL A 344 -22.27 -1.45 -4.50
N PHE A 345 -22.58 -0.17 -4.46
CA PHE A 345 -22.57 0.59 -3.20
C PHE A 345 -23.69 0.17 -2.25
N ASN A 346 -24.85 -0.23 -2.75
CA ASN A 346 -25.92 -0.79 -1.91
C ASN A 346 -25.47 -2.11 -1.27
N MET A 347 -24.81 -2.99 -2.03
CA MET A 347 -24.25 -4.24 -1.51
C MET A 347 -23.17 -3.98 -0.46
N LEU A 348 -22.24 -3.03 -0.72
CA LEU A 348 -21.18 -2.65 0.20
C LEU A 348 -21.71 -2.03 1.50
N SER A 349 -22.89 -1.41 1.46
CA SER A 349 -23.57 -0.82 2.62
C SER A 349 -24.48 -1.83 3.36
N GLY A 350 -24.52 -3.08 2.92
CA GLY A 350 -25.33 -4.14 3.54
C GLY A 350 -26.82 -4.08 3.26
N TYR A 351 -27.27 -3.25 2.28
CA TYR A 351 -28.71 -3.05 2.04
C TYR A 351 -29.35 -4.11 1.16
N SER A 352 -28.66 -4.62 0.13
CA SER A 352 -29.23 -5.62 -0.78
C SER A 352 -28.20 -6.24 -1.71
N GLU A 353 -28.45 -7.49 -2.09
CA GLU A 353 -27.77 -8.12 -3.22
C GLU A 353 -28.56 -7.90 -4.52
N PRO A 354 -27.90 -7.49 -5.62
CA PRO A 354 -28.60 -7.30 -6.89
C PRO A 354 -29.00 -8.65 -7.52
N LEU A 355 -30.17 -8.70 -8.13
CA LEU A 355 -30.66 -9.88 -8.82
C LEU A 355 -29.88 -10.19 -10.11
N HIS A 356 -29.36 -9.18 -10.75
CA HIS A 356 -28.57 -9.28 -11.99
C HIS A 356 -27.61 -8.09 -12.14
N TRP A 357 -26.63 -8.25 -13.02
CA TRP A 357 -25.67 -7.23 -13.42
C TRP A 357 -25.84 -6.93 -14.92
N ASN A 358 -25.86 -5.66 -15.28
CA ASN A 358 -25.97 -5.22 -16.67
C ASN A 358 -24.62 -5.29 -17.40
N LYS A 359 -23.62 -4.56 -16.92
CA LYS A 359 -22.28 -4.41 -17.50
C LYS A 359 -21.17 -4.79 -16.55
N LEU A 360 -21.30 -4.45 -15.26
CA LEU A 360 -20.32 -4.79 -14.25
C LEU A 360 -20.54 -6.22 -13.76
N VAL A 361 -19.49 -6.79 -13.20
CA VAL A 361 -19.54 -8.08 -12.52
C VAL A 361 -18.62 -8.03 -11.31
N VAL A 362 -19.10 -8.56 -10.17
CA VAL A 362 -18.41 -8.48 -8.89
C VAL A 362 -17.88 -9.84 -8.45
N ALA A 363 -16.63 -9.87 -7.98
CA ALA A 363 -16.05 -10.99 -7.27
C ALA A 363 -16.43 -10.94 -5.77
N PRO A 364 -16.50 -12.10 -5.06
CA PRO A 364 -16.19 -13.45 -5.55
C PRO A 364 -17.37 -14.18 -6.23
N ILE A 365 -18.61 -13.69 -6.09
CA ILE A 365 -19.81 -14.47 -6.38
C ILE A 365 -20.03 -14.70 -7.90
N TRP A 366 -19.88 -13.64 -8.71
CA TRP A 366 -20.30 -13.68 -10.12
C TRP A 366 -19.15 -13.69 -11.13
N LEU A 367 -17.99 -13.08 -10.79
CA LEU A 367 -16.91 -12.82 -11.76
C LEU A 367 -16.31 -14.08 -12.35
N ARG A 368 -16.03 -15.11 -11.52
CA ARG A 368 -15.48 -16.39 -11.98
C ARG A 368 -16.39 -17.04 -13.00
N ASN A 369 -17.68 -17.16 -12.68
CA ASN A 369 -18.67 -17.78 -13.58
C ASN A 369 -18.80 -17.02 -14.90
N ARG A 370 -18.68 -15.69 -14.86
CA ARG A 370 -18.68 -14.86 -16.06
C ARG A 370 -17.49 -15.16 -16.96
N PHE A 371 -16.29 -15.26 -16.40
CA PHE A 371 -15.09 -15.61 -17.15
C PHE A 371 -15.16 -17.01 -17.73
N LEU A 372 -15.58 -18.01 -16.96
CA LEU A 372 -15.79 -19.37 -17.46
C LEU A 372 -16.78 -19.41 -18.63
N LYS A 373 -17.88 -18.67 -18.53
CA LYS A 373 -18.84 -18.55 -19.64
C LYS A 373 -18.23 -17.91 -20.89
N MET A 374 -17.38 -16.88 -20.72
CA MET A 374 -16.70 -16.24 -21.85
C MET A 374 -15.67 -17.17 -22.50
N ILE A 375 -14.86 -17.87 -21.72
CA ILE A 375 -13.89 -18.84 -22.20
C ILE A 375 -14.60 -19.93 -23.00
N ARG A 376 -15.61 -20.58 -22.42
CA ARG A 376 -16.41 -21.61 -23.10
C ARG A 376 -17.03 -21.11 -24.39
N ARG A 377 -17.43 -19.85 -24.46
CA ARG A 377 -17.96 -19.29 -25.74
C ARG A 377 -16.88 -19.29 -26.82
N GLU A 378 -15.65 -18.88 -26.48
CA GLU A 378 -14.55 -18.86 -27.46
C GLU A 378 -14.11 -20.27 -27.83
N THR A 379 -14.08 -21.22 -26.90
CA THR A 379 -13.85 -22.64 -27.16
C THR A 379 -14.89 -23.17 -28.16
N GLN A 380 -16.17 -22.87 -27.95
CA GLN A 380 -17.24 -23.29 -28.88
C GLN A 380 -17.15 -22.62 -30.25
N ASN A 381 -16.70 -21.37 -30.32
CA ASN A 381 -16.43 -20.68 -31.57
C ASN A 381 -15.31 -21.38 -32.34
N ALA A 382 -14.20 -21.71 -31.68
CA ALA A 382 -13.07 -22.43 -32.26
C ALA A 382 -13.48 -23.80 -32.79
N LEU A 383 -14.22 -24.59 -32.02
CA LEU A 383 -14.74 -25.91 -32.45
C LEU A 383 -15.65 -25.83 -33.68
N LYS A 384 -16.40 -24.73 -33.81
CA LYS A 384 -17.24 -24.42 -34.97
C LYS A 384 -16.50 -23.73 -36.12
N LYS A 385 -15.17 -23.64 -36.04
CA LYS A 385 -14.31 -22.99 -37.04
C LYS A 385 -14.69 -21.51 -37.28
N LYS A 386 -15.25 -20.86 -36.27
CA LYS A 386 -15.50 -19.40 -36.25
C LYS A 386 -14.29 -18.67 -35.70
N PRO A 387 -14.12 -17.37 -36.00
CA PRO A 387 -13.12 -16.57 -35.34
C PRO A 387 -13.25 -16.67 -33.82
N ALA A 388 -12.17 -17.04 -33.14
CA ALA A 388 -12.11 -17.20 -31.69
C ALA A 388 -10.77 -16.68 -31.20
N HIS A 389 -10.79 -15.87 -30.14
CA HIS A 389 -9.57 -15.30 -29.57
C HIS A 389 -9.79 -14.90 -28.12
N ILE A 390 -8.80 -15.22 -27.27
CA ILE A 390 -8.76 -14.78 -25.87
C ILE A 390 -7.47 -14.01 -25.64
N MET A 391 -7.59 -12.77 -25.20
CA MET A 391 -6.48 -11.97 -24.66
C MET A 391 -6.76 -11.64 -23.22
N ALA A 392 -5.84 -11.98 -22.32
CA ALA A 392 -5.98 -11.70 -20.91
C ALA A 392 -4.67 -11.08 -20.35
N LYS A 393 -4.81 -9.92 -19.72
CA LYS A 393 -3.75 -9.32 -18.90
C LYS A 393 -4.20 -9.36 -17.44
N MET A 394 -3.41 -10.00 -16.59
CA MET A 394 -3.72 -10.17 -15.18
C MET A 394 -2.45 -10.15 -14.33
N ASN A 395 -2.59 -9.80 -13.07
CA ASN A 395 -1.47 -9.82 -12.13
C ASN A 395 -1.04 -11.25 -11.77
N SER A 396 -2.02 -12.13 -11.61
CA SER A 396 -1.80 -13.56 -11.34
C SER A 396 -2.99 -14.40 -11.84
N LEU A 397 -2.72 -15.67 -12.16
CA LEU A 397 -3.72 -16.67 -12.53
C LEU A 397 -3.69 -17.77 -11.48
N CYS A 398 -4.49 -17.63 -10.43
CA CYS A 398 -4.50 -18.52 -9.27
C CYS A 398 -5.75 -19.43 -9.22
N ASP A 399 -6.85 -19.05 -9.89
CA ASP A 399 -8.08 -19.84 -9.91
C ASP A 399 -7.90 -21.08 -10.78
N LYS A 400 -8.03 -22.26 -10.15
CA LYS A 400 -7.79 -23.55 -10.81
C LYS A 400 -8.80 -23.84 -11.93
N GLU A 401 -10.06 -23.44 -11.73
CA GLU A 401 -11.11 -23.69 -12.72
C GLU A 401 -10.92 -22.81 -13.96
N ILE A 402 -10.57 -21.53 -13.77
CA ILE A 402 -10.25 -20.63 -14.90
C ILE A 402 -9.02 -21.13 -15.64
N ALA A 403 -7.96 -21.54 -14.91
CA ALA A 403 -6.76 -22.09 -15.53
C ALA A 403 -7.08 -23.35 -16.36
N ALA A 404 -7.84 -24.30 -15.81
CA ALA A 404 -8.25 -25.51 -16.53
C ALA A 404 -9.06 -25.18 -17.79
N ALA A 405 -10.03 -24.27 -17.70
CA ALA A 405 -10.85 -23.87 -18.82
C ALA A 405 -10.07 -23.17 -19.95
N LEU A 406 -8.94 -22.54 -19.64
CA LEU A 406 -8.05 -21.95 -20.66
C LEU A 406 -7.20 -23.00 -21.39
N TYR A 407 -7.01 -24.20 -20.79
CA TYR A 407 -6.33 -25.32 -21.45
C TYR A 407 -7.24 -26.12 -22.34
N GLU A 408 -8.55 -26.10 -22.15
CA GLU A 408 -9.56 -26.72 -23.01
C GLU A 408 -9.66 -26.06 -24.39
#